data_bcfc81dee8e09f1116c1d5da429da8fe
#
_entry.id   bcfc81dee8e09f1116c1d5da429da8fe
#
_cell.length_a   1.000
_cell.length_b   1.000
_cell.length_c   1.000
_cell.angle_alpha   90.00
_cell.angle_beta   90.00
_cell.angle_gamma   90.00
#
_symmetry.space_group_name_H-M   'P 1'
#
loop_
_entity.id
_entity.type
_entity.pdbx_description
1 polymer ?
#
loop_
_entity_poly.entity_id
_entity_poly.type
_entity_poly.pdbx_seq_one_letter_code
_entity_poly.pdbx_strand_id
1 'polypeptide(L)'
;MPPLPSLTPAQQELYDWLSDYIGHKRHSPSIRQMMEAMGLRSPAPIQSRLRHLQQKGWITWQEGQARTLQLLGEAESAGIPVLGAVAAGGLIESFEDVQERLNLEPVLSTRGLFALTVNGDSMAEAHIADGDVVLLEPVADLDGLRDGTIVSAVVPGSGTTLKHFHRQGSQIRLVAANAAYAPIVLPADQVQVQGRLRAVWRQV
;
A
#
# COMPACT_ATOMS: atom_id res chain seq x y z
N MET A 1 -12.77 18.69 -0.96
CA MET A 1 -13.62 18.83 0.25
C MET A 1 -13.09 19.97 1.10
N PRO A 2 -13.92 20.72 1.84
CA PRO A 2 -13.42 21.73 2.77
C PRO A 2 -12.56 21.06 3.85
N PRO A 3 -11.49 21.72 4.35
CA PRO A 3 -10.65 21.17 5.40
C PRO A 3 -11.49 20.88 6.66
N LEU A 4 -11.16 19.78 7.35
CA LEU A 4 -11.84 19.42 8.59
C LEU A 4 -11.64 20.51 9.66
N PRO A 5 -12.66 20.80 10.49
CA PRO A 5 -12.56 21.79 11.55
C PRO A 5 -11.42 21.44 12.54
N SER A 6 -10.68 22.46 12.99
CA SER A 6 -9.59 22.30 13.95
C SER A 6 -10.06 21.65 15.27
N LEU A 7 -9.22 20.79 15.84
CA LEU A 7 -9.45 20.15 17.13
C LEU A 7 -8.99 21.03 18.29
N THR A 8 -9.66 20.93 19.43
CA THR A 8 -9.12 21.47 20.69
C THR A 8 -7.98 20.56 21.18
N PRO A 9 -7.05 21.04 22.04
CA PRO A 9 -5.95 20.19 22.53
C PRO A 9 -6.42 18.86 23.13
N ALA A 10 -7.52 18.87 23.89
CA ALA A 10 -8.07 17.64 24.48
C ALA A 10 -8.72 16.70 23.45
N GLN A 11 -9.25 17.23 22.35
CA GLN A 11 -9.78 16.42 21.23
C GLN A 11 -8.63 15.85 20.40
N GLN A 12 -7.59 16.65 20.17
CA GLN A 12 -6.38 16.20 19.46
C GLN A 12 -5.69 15.08 20.22
N GLU A 13 -5.47 15.24 21.52
CA GLU A 13 -4.87 14.21 22.38
C GLU A 13 -5.61 12.86 22.28
N LEU A 14 -6.95 12.89 22.36
CA LEU A 14 -7.75 11.68 22.21
C LEU A 14 -7.65 11.11 20.80
N TYR A 15 -7.69 11.95 19.77
CA TYR A 15 -7.62 11.53 18.37
C TYR A 15 -6.28 10.88 18.04
N ASP A 16 -5.17 11.49 18.44
CA ASP A 16 -3.80 10.97 18.21
C ASP A 16 -3.62 9.60 18.88
N TRP A 17 -4.11 9.48 20.14
CA TRP A 17 -4.08 8.21 20.85
C TRP A 17 -4.96 7.14 20.16
N LEU A 18 -6.15 7.49 19.67
CA LEU A 18 -7.03 6.59 18.93
C LEU A 18 -6.37 6.09 17.64
N SER A 19 -5.71 6.98 16.93
CA SER A 19 -4.96 6.70 15.71
C SER A 19 -3.87 5.66 15.97
N ASP A 20 -3.03 5.93 16.95
CA ASP A 20 -1.96 5.02 17.35
C ASP A 20 -2.50 3.65 17.82
N TYR A 21 -3.51 3.65 18.67
CA TYR A 21 -4.11 2.42 19.19
C TYR A 21 -4.71 1.55 18.09
N ILE A 22 -5.51 2.14 17.19
CA ILE A 22 -6.19 1.41 16.10
C ILE A 22 -5.15 0.93 15.08
N GLY A 23 -4.14 1.74 14.78
CA GLY A 23 -3.02 1.38 13.91
C GLY A 23 -2.29 0.12 14.40
N HIS A 24 -1.96 0.04 15.68
CA HIS A 24 -1.24 -1.09 16.27
C HIS A 24 -2.13 -2.31 16.58
N LYS A 25 -3.32 -2.09 17.13
CA LYS A 25 -4.20 -3.17 17.62
C LYS A 25 -5.19 -3.70 16.58
N ARG A 26 -5.39 -2.95 15.47
CA ARG A 26 -6.31 -3.32 14.38
C ARG A 26 -7.77 -3.49 14.82
N HIS A 27 -8.16 -2.88 15.93
CA HIS A 27 -9.54 -2.80 16.42
C HIS A 27 -9.74 -1.55 17.27
N SER A 28 -10.98 -1.05 17.33
CA SER A 28 -11.31 0.10 18.17
C SER A 28 -11.23 -0.21 19.66
N PRO A 29 -10.73 0.75 20.49
CA PRO A 29 -10.67 0.61 21.93
C PRO A 29 -12.06 0.72 22.59
N SER A 30 -12.17 0.24 23.82
CA SER A 30 -13.32 0.46 24.68
C SER A 30 -13.24 1.83 25.35
N ILE A 31 -14.39 2.36 25.80
CA ILE A 31 -14.44 3.61 26.59
C ILE A 31 -13.52 3.52 27.82
N ARG A 32 -13.45 2.36 28.47
CA ARG A 32 -12.58 2.16 29.65
C ARG A 32 -11.09 2.33 29.30
N GLN A 33 -10.64 1.78 28.17
CA GLN A 33 -9.26 1.93 27.70
C GLN A 33 -8.92 3.37 27.34
N MET A 34 -9.88 4.11 26.72
CA MET A 34 -9.73 5.54 26.46
C MET A 34 -9.63 6.35 27.75
N MET A 35 -10.47 6.04 28.74
CA MET A 35 -10.42 6.70 30.06
C MET A 35 -9.07 6.48 30.74
N GLU A 36 -8.58 5.27 30.74
CA GLU A 36 -7.29 4.89 31.34
C GLU A 36 -6.12 5.63 30.68
N ALA A 37 -6.11 5.67 29.35
CA ALA A 37 -5.10 6.36 28.55
C ALA A 37 -5.10 7.88 28.77
N MET A 38 -6.29 8.48 28.93
CA MET A 38 -6.46 9.93 29.14
C MET A 38 -6.44 10.33 30.65
N GLY A 39 -6.20 9.39 31.57
CA GLY A 39 -6.16 9.66 33.01
C GLY A 39 -7.52 10.09 33.57
N LEU A 40 -8.64 9.72 32.95
CA LEU A 40 -9.99 10.17 33.33
C LEU A 40 -10.67 9.13 34.22
N ARG A 41 -11.43 9.64 35.22
CA ARG A 41 -12.14 8.81 36.23
C ARG A 41 -13.60 8.50 35.88
N SER A 42 -14.14 9.12 34.83
CA SER A 42 -15.54 8.93 34.41
C SER A 42 -15.66 8.89 32.89
N PRO A 43 -16.68 8.22 32.32
CA PRO A 43 -16.86 8.10 30.87
C PRO A 43 -17.35 9.38 30.20
N ALA A 44 -18.02 10.29 30.93
CA ALA A 44 -18.65 11.44 30.33
C ALA A 44 -17.71 12.37 29.53
N PRO A 45 -16.49 12.70 29.99
CA PRO A 45 -15.55 13.48 29.16
C PRO A 45 -15.13 12.78 27.88
N ILE A 46 -14.92 11.44 27.89
CA ILE A 46 -14.59 10.68 26.69
C ILE A 46 -15.75 10.71 25.68
N GLN A 47 -16.95 10.43 26.14
CA GLN A 47 -18.15 10.45 25.28
C GLN A 47 -18.38 11.85 24.68
N SER A 48 -18.16 12.90 25.45
CA SER A 48 -18.25 14.29 24.96
C SER A 48 -17.18 14.56 23.87
N ARG A 49 -15.92 14.17 24.11
CA ARG A 49 -14.84 14.33 23.10
C ARG A 49 -15.16 13.54 21.82
N LEU A 50 -15.64 12.30 21.93
CA LEU A 50 -16.02 11.46 20.78
C LEU A 50 -17.17 12.08 19.97
N ARG A 51 -18.22 12.60 20.63
CA ARG A 51 -19.30 13.29 19.92
C ARG A 51 -18.80 14.52 19.16
N HIS A 52 -17.89 15.31 19.74
CA HIS A 52 -17.31 16.46 19.06
C HIS A 52 -16.42 16.05 17.88
N LEU A 53 -15.60 14.99 18.02
CA LEU A 53 -14.82 14.44 16.92
C LEU A 53 -15.71 13.96 15.76
N GLN A 54 -16.83 13.30 16.09
CA GLN A 54 -17.81 12.86 15.12
C GLN A 54 -18.52 14.03 14.42
N GLN A 55 -18.95 15.05 15.18
CA GLN A 55 -19.58 16.26 14.62
C GLN A 55 -18.65 17.03 13.69
N LYS A 56 -17.35 16.99 13.96
CA LYS A 56 -16.31 17.60 13.13
C LYS A 56 -15.87 16.72 11.93
N GLY A 57 -16.39 15.49 11.82
CA GLY A 57 -16.07 14.59 10.72
C GLY A 57 -14.75 13.84 10.86
N TRP A 58 -14.10 13.85 12.02
CA TRP A 58 -12.85 13.15 12.27
C TRP A 58 -13.01 11.66 12.53
N ILE A 59 -14.17 11.26 13.07
CA ILE A 59 -14.50 9.86 13.36
C ILE A 59 -15.93 9.54 12.96
N THR A 60 -16.23 8.25 12.75
CA THR A 60 -17.60 7.72 12.88
C THR A 60 -17.64 6.82 14.10
N TRP A 61 -18.75 6.92 14.86
CA TRP A 61 -18.94 6.18 16.10
C TRP A 61 -20.42 6.09 16.44
N GLN A 62 -20.84 4.91 16.96
CA GLN A 62 -22.22 4.72 17.46
C GLN A 62 -22.20 4.57 18.97
N GLU A 63 -22.84 5.52 19.67
CA GLU A 63 -22.95 5.50 21.12
C GLU A 63 -23.70 4.25 21.59
N GLY A 64 -23.17 3.57 22.61
CA GLY A 64 -23.75 2.34 23.14
C GLY A 64 -23.39 1.05 22.39
N GLN A 65 -22.75 1.12 21.24
CA GLN A 65 -22.26 -0.04 20.52
C GLN A 65 -20.74 -0.17 20.63
N ALA A 66 -20.27 -1.35 21.02
CA ALA A 66 -18.84 -1.62 21.10
C ALA A 66 -18.22 -1.77 19.70
N ARG A 67 -16.99 -1.27 19.53
CA ARG A 67 -16.16 -1.44 18.32
C ARG A 67 -16.70 -0.80 17.03
N THR A 68 -17.53 0.22 17.14
CA THR A 68 -18.08 0.96 15.99
C THR A 68 -17.27 2.20 15.61
N LEU A 69 -16.25 2.55 16.41
CA LEU A 69 -15.42 3.72 16.17
C LEU A 69 -14.48 3.45 14.99
N GLN A 70 -14.51 4.34 13.99
CA GLN A 70 -13.61 4.38 12.84
C GLN A 70 -13.10 5.81 12.68
N LEU A 71 -11.83 5.93 12.34
CA LEU A 71 -11.21 7.22 12.02
C LEU A 71 -11.56 7.60 10.58
N LEU A 72 -12.06 8.81 10.37
CA LEU A 72 -12.39 9.33 9.04
C LEU A 72 -11.29 10.28 8.53
N GLY A 73 -10.61 10.98 9.44
CA GLY A 73 -9.59 11.97 9.10
C GLY A 73 -8.24 11.41 8.63
N GLU A 74 -7.94 10.16 8.94
CA GLU A 74 -6.68 9.54 8.51
C GLU A 74 -6.65 9.17 7.02
N ALA A 75 -7.82 8.90 6.42
CA ALA A 75 -7.88 8.59 4.99
C ALA A 75 -7.45 9.78 4.11
N GLU A 76 -7.62 11.03 4.59
CA GLU A 76 -7.19 12.24 3.88
C GLU A 76 -5.77 12.68 4.24
N SER A 77 -5.22 12.27 5.39
CA SER A 77 -3.85 12.61 5.81
C SER A 77 -2.84 11.49 5.59
N ALA A 78 -3.30 10.25 5.34
CA ALA A 78 -2.42 9.11 5.09
C ALA A 78 -1.67 9.29 3.76
N GLY A 79 -0.36 9.03 3.81
CA GLY A 79 0.49 9.06 2.62
C GLY A 79 1.43 10.28 2.56
N ILE A 80 2.40 10.16 1.68
CA ILE A 80 3.43 11.18 1.44
C ILE A 80 2.83 12.26 0.52
N PRO A 81 2.82 13.55 0.88
CA PRO A 81 2.29 14.58 0.01
C PRO A 81 3.12 14.71 -1.27
N VAL A 82 2.47 14.76 -2.42
CA VAL A 82 3.10 15.07 -3.71
C VAL A 82 3.06 16.59 -3.87
N LEU A 83 4.21 17.22 -3.66
CA LEU A 83 4.33 18.69 -3.65
C LEU A 83 4.46 19.30 -5.07
N GLY A 84 4.50 18.46 -6.09
CA GLY A 84 4.60 18.90 -7.48
C GLY A 84 5.39 17.93 -8.34
N ALA A 85 5.80 18.39 -9.51
CA ALA A 85 6.63 17.64 -10.45
C ALA A 85 8.00 18.27 -10.61
N VAL A 86 9.00 17.46 -10.90
CA VAL A 86 10.34 17.92 -11.32
C VAL A 86 10.58 17.50 -12.76
N ALA A 87 11.11 18.43 -13.57
CA ALA A 87 11.50 18.12 -14.93
C ALA A 87 12.93 17.59 -14.97
N ALA A 88 13.12 16.47 -15.64
CA ALA A 88 14.45 15.97 -15.96
C ALA A 88 14.98 16.69 -17.21
N GLY A 89 15.34 17.97 -17.09
CA GLY A 89 15.91 18.76 -18.20
C GLY A 89 15.25 20.12 -18.47
N GLY A 90 14.38 20.60 -17.60
CA GLY A 90 13.75 21.92 -17.70
C GLY A 90 13.31 22.45 -16.34
N LEU A 91 12.74 23.67 -16.33
CA LEU A 91 12.11 24.26 -15.14
C LEU A 91 10.60 24.01 -15.22
N ILE A 92 10.00 23.55 -14.12
CA ILE A 92 8.55 23.48 -13.95
C ILE A 92 8.18 24.45 -12.82
N GLU A 93 7.08 25.19 -12.97
CA GLU A 93 6.53 26.01 -11.89
C GLU A 93 6.12 25.13 -10.72
N SER A 94 6.50 25.55 -9.50
CA SER A 94 6.11 24.85 -8.28
C SER A 94 4.61 25.03 -8.04
N PHE A 95 3.92 23.97 -7.68
CA PHE A 95 2.53 24.04 -7.23
C PHE A 95 2.49 24.44 -5.75
N GLU A 96 1.68 25.44 -5.40
CA GLU A 96 1.54 25.89 -4.00
C GLU A 96 0.58 25.02 -3.19
N ASP A 97 -0.29 24.25 -3.84
CA ASP A 97 -1.29 23.42 -3.17
C ASP A 97 -1.02 21.93 -3.36
N VAL A 98 -0.99 21.19 -2.26
CA VAL A 98 -0.91 19.70 -2.24
C VAL A 98 -2.24 19.14 -2.71
N GLN A 99 -2.31 18.69 -3.97
CA GLN A 99 -3.53 18.10 -4.54
C GLN A 99 -3.56 16.57 -4.48
N GLU A 100 -2.40 15.92 -4.32
CA GLU A 100 -2.26 14.46 -4.32
C GLU A 100 -1.37 13.98 -3.19
N ARG A 101 -1.68 12.78 -2.69
CA ARG A 101 -0.86 12.09 -1.70
C ARG A 101 -0.55 10.69 -2.18
N LEU A 102 0.72 10.30 -2.12
CA LEU A 102 1.15 8.94 -2.40
C LEU A 102 0.81 8.05 -1.19
N ASN A 103 -0.24 7.27 -1.32
CA ASN A 103 -0.62 6.30 -0.30
C ASN A 103 0.03 4.94 -0.60
N LEU A 104 0.97 4.55 0.23
CA LEU A 104 1.68 3.26 0.12
C LEU A 104 0.98 2.14 0.90
N GLU A 105 0.04 2.45 1.80
CA GLU A 105 -0.63 1.47 2.64
C GLU A 105 -1.35 0.36 1.83
N PRO A 106 -2.12 0.64 0.74
CA PRO A 106 -2.76 -0.40 -0.04
C PRO A 106 -1.78 -1.38 -0.67
N VAL A 107 -0.55 -0.92 -0.97
CA VAL A 107 0.51 -1.77 -1.50
C VAL A 107 1.13 -2.61 -0.39
N LEU A 108 1.46 -2.00 0.75
CA LEU A 108 2.18 -2.65 1.85
C LEU A 108 1.29 -3.52 2.75
N SER A 109 0.00 -3.26 2.82
CA SER A 109 -0.96 -4.01 3.64
C SER A 109 -1.53 -5.25 2.95
N THR A 110 -1.22 -5.51 1.69
CA THR A 110 -1.65 -6.72 0.98
C THR A 110 -1.08 -7.96 1.67
N ARG A 111 -1.96 -8.84 2.14
CA ARG A 111 -1.54 -10.06 2.84
C ARG A 111 -0.71 -10.96 1.92
N GLY A 112 0.40 -11.46 2.48
CA GLY A 112 1.25 -12.43 1.79
C GLY A 112 2.21 -11.82 0.77
N LEU A 113 2.32 -10.49 0.65
CA LEU A 113 3.37 -9.87 -0.15
C LEU A 113 4.74 -10.42 0.26
N PHE A 114 5.57 -10.65 -0.73
CA PHE A 114 6.96 -10.99 -0.53
C PHE A 114 7.85 -10.12 -1.43
N ALA A 115 9.12 -10.05 -1.12
CA ALA A 115 10.08 -9.24 -1.84
C ALA A 115 11.20 -10.12 -2.41
N LEU A 116 11.70 -9.75 -3.59
CA LEU A 116 12.90 -10.32 -4.17
C LEU A 116 13.84 -9.19 -4.61
N THR A 117 15.14 -9.42 -4.47
CA THR A 117 16.16 -8.53 -5.06
C THR A 117 16.40 -8.93 -6.50
N VAL A 118 16.43 -7.95 -7.39
CA VAL A 118 16.71 -8.13 -8.81
C VAL A 118 18.22 -8.28 -9.02
N ASN A 119 18.62 -9.31 -9.73
CA ASN A 119 19.99 -9.53 -10.18
C ASN A 119 20.00 -9.54 -11.71
N GLY A 120 20.74 -8.61 -12.32
CA GLY A 120 20.88 -8.47 -13.76
C GLY A 120 19.94 -7.45 -14.40
N ASP A 121 19.99 -7.34 -15.71
CA ASP A 121 19.41 -6.26 -16.52
C ASP A 121 18.29 -6.71 -17.47
N SER A 122 17.80 -7.92 -17.31
CA SER A 122 16.80 -8.51 -18.23
C SER A 122 15.44 -7.77 -18.24
N MET A 123 15.21 -6.84 -17.30
CA MET A 123 14.00 -6.03 -17.19
C MET A 123 14.31 -4.52 -17.27
N ALA A 124 15.48 -4.15 -17.81
CA ALA A 124 15.94 -2.75 -17.86
C ALA A 124 15.01 -1.82 -18.66
N GLU A 125 14.43 -2.29 -19.78
CA GLU A 125 13.48 -1.50 -20.59
C GLU A 125 12.13 -1.31 -19.88
N ALA A 126 11.83 -2.10 -18.84
CA ALA A 126 10.71 -1.87 -17.92
C ALA A 126 11.13 -1.01 -16.70
N HIS A 127 12.31 -0.36 -16.76
CA HIS A 127 12.89 0.46 -15.70
C HIS A 127 13.15 -0.27 -14.37
N ILE A 128 13.31 -1.60 -14.43
CA ILE A 128 13.70 -2.44 -13.30
C ILE A 128 15.17 -2.79 -13.47
N ALA A 129 16.01 -2.31 -12.56
CA ALA A 129 17.46 -2.41 -12.64
C ALA A 129 18.02 -3.44 -11.65
N ASP A 130 19.27 -3.79 -11.86
CA ASP A 130 20.06 -4.58 -10.91
C ASP A 130 20.08 -3.91 -9.53
N GLY A 131 19.88 -4.69 -8.47
CA GLY A 131 19.79 -4.19 -7.09
C GLY A 131 18.42 -3.68 -6.64
N ASP A 132 17.45 -3.51 -7.53
CA ASP A 132 16.09 -3.17 -7.14
C ASP A 132 15.44 -4.26 -6.28
N VAL A 133 14.53 -3.85 -5.40
CA VAL A 133 13.67 -4.76 -4.66
C VAL A 133 12.28 -4.74 -5.29
N VAL A 134 11.82 -5.87 -5.79
CA VAL A 134 10.46 -6.02 -6.33
C VAL A 134 9.53 -6.57 -5.28
N LEU A 135 8.38 -5.90 -5.08
CA LEU A 135 7.30 -6.35 -4.21
C LEU A 135 6.30 -7.14 -5.05
N LEU A 136 6.04 -8.36 -4.63
CA LEU A 136 5.26 -9.35 -5.38
C LEU A 136 4.06 -9.81 -4.57
N GLU A 137 2.90 -9.85 -5.23
CA GLU A 137 1.68 -10.45 -4.70
C GLU A 137 1.59 -11.90 -5.15
N PRO A 138 1.43 -12.87 -4.23
CA PRO A 138 1.32 -14.27 -4.58
C PRO A 138 0.23 -14.54 -5.61
N VAL A 139 0.52 -15.42 -6.56
CA VAL A 139 -0.43 -15.87 -7.58
C VAL A 139 -0.76 -17.33 -7.30
N ALA A 140 -2.05 -17.60 -7.03
CA ALA A 140 -2.53 -18.97 -6.79
C ALA A 140 -2.93 -19.68 -8.07
N ASP A 141 -3.35 -18.92 -9.10
CA ASP A 141 -3.86 -19.45 -10.37
C ASP A 141 -3.38 -18.59 -11.54
N LEU A 142 -2.95 -19.25 -12.62
CA LEU A 142 -2.50 -18.60 -13.86
C LEU A 142 -3.67 -18.01 -14.68
N ASP A 143 -4.90 -18.50 -14.48
CA ASP A 143 -6.07 -18.07 -15.27
C ASP A 143 -6.47 -16.62 -14.98
N GLY A 144 -6.09 -16.10 -13.80
CA GLY A 144 -6.31 -14.69 -13.42
C GLY A 144 -5.26 -13.72 -13.93
N LEU A 145 -4.17 -14.20 -14.55
CA LEU A 145 -3.09 -13.35 -15.06
C LEU A 145 -3.40 -12.81 -16.46
N ARG A 146 -3.21 -11.50 -16.62
CA ARG A 146 -3.32 -10.85 -17.94
C ARG A 146 -1.99 -10.92 -18.67
N ASP A 147 -2.05 -11.03 -20.00
CA ASP A 147 -0.87 -10.89 -20.85
C ASP A 147 -0.15 -9.57 -20.59
N GLY A 148 1.19 -9.62 -20.58
CA GLY A 148 2.04 -8.48 -20.25
C GLY A 148 2.24 -8.24 -18.75
N THR A 149 1.57 -8.96 -17.85
CA THR A 149 1.84 -8.86 -16.41
C THR A 149 3.28 -9.26 -16.11
N ILE A 150 4.00 -8.44 -15.33
CA ILE A 150 5.35 -8.81 -14.86
C ILE A 150 5.18 -9.77 -13.68
N VAL A 151 5.81 -10.92 -13.78
CA VAL A 151 5.73 -12.00 -12.78
C VAL A 151 7.10 -12.51 -12.39
N SER A 152 7.21 -12.99 -11.15
CA SER A 152 8.27 -13.90 -10.73
C SER A 152 7.85 -15.33 -11.01
N ALA A 153 8.64 -16.06 -11.75
CA ALA A 153 8.37 -17.44 -12.11
C ALA A 153 9.61 -18.33 -11.90
N VAL A 154 9.37 -19.56 -11.45
CA VAL A 154 10.38 -20.61 -11.41
C VAL A 154 10.36 -21.36 -12.74
N VAL A 155 11.53 -21.42 -13.37
CA VAL A 155 11.76 -22.12 -14.62
C VAL A 155 12.64 -23.34 -14.34
N PRO A 156 12.23 -24.57 -14.72
CA PRO A 156 13.01 -25.77 -14.50
C PRO A 156 14.43 -25.65 -15.06
N GLY A 157 15.42 -25.94 -14.23
CA GLY A 157 16.84 -25.89 -14.62
C GLY A 157 17.45 -24.48 -14.69
N SER A 158 16.65 -23.42 -14.58
CA SER A 158 17.11 -22.02 -14.67
C SER A 158 16.88 -21.20 -13.41
N GLY A 159 16.04 -21.71 -12.48
CA GLY A 159 15.73 -21.00 -11.23
C GLY A 159 14.62 -19.96 -11.36
N THR A 160 14.64 -18.95 -10.46
CA THR A 160 13.63 -17.88 -10.42
C THR A 160 14.00 -16.75 -11.38
N THR A 161 13.02 -16.24 -12.11
CA THR A 161 13.20 -15.13 -13.07
C THR A 161 12.03 -14.15 -12.98
N LEU A 162 12.30 -12.87 -13.31
CA LEU A 162 11.28 -11.82 -13.45
C LEU A 162 11.10 -11.52 -14.93
N LYS A 163 9.85 -11.67 -15.46
CA LYS A 163 9.55 -11.52 -16.88
C LYS A 163 8.12 -11.06 -17.11
N HIS A 164 7.83 -10.54 -18.30
CA HIS A 164 6.46 -10.38 -18.80
C HIS A 164 5.87 -11.76 -19.10
N PHE A 165 4.72 -12.02 -18.52
CA PHE A 165 3.93 -13.23 -18.72
C PHE A 165 3.03 -13.09 -19.94
N HIS A 166 3.04 -14.08 -20.83
CA HIS A 166 2.09 -14.21 -21.93
C HIS A 166 1.62 -15.65 -22.02
N ARG A 167 0.31 -15.85 -22.20
CA ARG A 167 -0.28 -17.17 -22.39
C ARG A 167 -0.62 -17.40 -23.86
N GLN A 168 -0.12 -18.50 -24.41
CA GLN A 168 -0.39 -18.92 -25.79
C GLN A 168 -0.93 -20.36 -25.79
N GLY A 169 -2.25 -20.49 -25.56
CA GLY A 169 -2.91 -21.79 -25.42
C GLY A 169 -2.37 -22.58 -24.23
N SER A 170 -1.74 -23.73 -24.47
CA SER A 170 -1.11 -24.58 -23.45
C SER A 170 0.31 -24.18 -23.09
N GLN A 171 0.84 -23.12 -23.71
CA GLN A 171 2.19 -22.63 -23.45
C GLN A 171 2.21 -21.29 -22.74
N ILE A 172 3.24 -21.08 -21.93
CA ILE A 172 3.59 -19.80 -21.33
C ILE A 172 4.85 -19.30 -22.01
N ARG A 173 4.82 -18.02 -22.38
CA ARG A 173 5.95 -17.28 -22.90
C ARG A 173 6.36 -16.21 -21.91
N LEU A 174 7.56 -16.34 -21.35
CA LEU A 174 8.17 -15.37 -20.44
C LEU A 174 9.13 -14.49 -21.23
N VAL A 175 8.81 -13.20 -21.35
CA VAL A 175 9.52 -12.24 -22.20
C VAL A 175 10.28 -11.25 -21.32
N ALA A 176 11.57 -11.08 -21.59
CA ALA A 176 12.38 -10.05 -20.97
C ALA A 176 11.98 -8.65 -21.47
N ALA A 177 12.16 -7.63 -20.66
CA ALA A 177 12.17 -6.23 -21.07
C ALA A 177 13.62 -5.79 -21.37
N ASN A 178 14.26 -6.51 -22.24
CA ASN A 178 15.60 -6.26 -22.77
C ASN A 178 15.79 -7.16 -24.01
N ALA A 179 15.99 -6.57 -25.17
CA ALA A 179 16.08 -7.27 -26.45
C ALA A 179 17.26 -8.25 -26.55
N ALA A 180 18.25 -8.13 -25.67
CA ALA A 180 19.38 -9.06 -25.60
C ALA A 180 19.01 -10.47 -25.11
N TYR A 181 17.82 -10.62 -24.50
CA TYR A 181 17.35 -11.87 -23.92
C TYR A 181 16.24 -12.51 -24.76
N ALA A 182 16.46 -13.72 -25.19
CA ALA A 182 15.44 -14.49 -25.90
C ALA A 182 14.27 -14.85 -24.97
N PRO A 183 13.03 -14.88 -25.47
CA PRO A 183 11.89 -15.36 -24.71
C PRO A 183 12.05 -16.83 -24.29
N ILE A 184 11.59 -17.14 -23.06
CA ILE A 184 11.51 -18.50 -22.55
C ILE A 184 10.10 -19.01 -22.85
N VAL A 185 9.98 -20.11 -23.58
CA VAL A 185 8.70 -20.73 -23.93
C VAL A 185 8.64 -22.14 -23.34
N LEU A 186 7.62 -22.38 -22.50
CA LEU A 186 7.45 -23.64 -21.79
C LEU A 186 5.98 -24.05 -21.75
N PRO A 187 5.66 -25.35 -21.61
CA PRO A 187 4.33 -25.81 -21.25
C PRO A 187 3.85 -25.16 -19.94
N ALA A 188 2.56 -24.84 -19.86
CA ALA A 188 2.01 -24.14 -18.68
C ALA A 188 2.16 -24.93 -17.37
N ASP A 189 2.17 -26.25 -17.45
CA ASP A 189 2.38 -27.15 -16.32
C ASP A 189 3.83 -27.19 -15.79
N GLN A 190 4.77 -26.66 -16.55
CA GLN A 190 6.19 -26.56 -16.17
C GLN A 190 6.59 -25.19 -15.60
N VAL A 191 5.70 -24.21 -15.64
CA VAL A 191 5.96 -22.86 -15.13
C VAL A 191 5.24 -22.65 -13.80
N GLN A 192 5.99 -22.42 -12.74
CA GLN A 192 5.44 -22.03 -11.46
C GLN A 192 5.57 -20.52 -11.29
N VAL A 193 4.46 -19.78 -11.46
CA VAL A 193 4.42 -18.35 -11.11
C VAL A 193 4.27 -18.21 -9.60
N GLN A 194 5.24 -17.52 -8.99
CA GLN A 194 5.25 -17.26 -7.55
C GLN A 194 4.41 -16.04 -7.18
N GLY A 195 4.49 -14.99 -7.99
CA GLY A 195 3.78 -13.74 -7.72
C GLY A 195 3.81 -12.77 -8.91
N ARG A 196 2.89 -11.82 -8.88
CA ARG A 196 2.82 -10.68 -9.82
C ARG A 196 3.41 -9.42 -9.21
N LEU A 197 4.07 -8.61 -10.02
CA LEU A 197 4.67 -7.35 -9.60
C LEU A 197 3.60 -6.37 -9.12
N ARG A 198 3.83 -5.78 -7.96
CA ARG A 198 3.00 -4.71 -7.37
C ARG A 198 3.74 -3.38 -7.30
N ALA A 199 5.02 -3.41 -6.95
CA ALA A 199 5.85 -2.23 -6.87
C ALA A 199 7.33 -2.58 -7.03
N VAL A 200 8.11 -1.57 -7.37
CA VAL A 200 9.57 -1.61 -7.37
C VAL A 200 10.06 -0.60 -6.33
N TRP A 201 10.94 -1.02 -5.48
CA TRP A 201 11.59 -0.18 -4.49
C TRP A 201 13.07 -0.04 -4.82
N ARG A 202 13.52 1.19 -4.92
CA ARG A 202 14.93 1.55 -5.10
C ARG A 202 15.33 2.57 -4.05
N GLN A 203 16.39 2.27 -3.32
CA GLN A 203 17.04 3.23 -2.44
C GLN A 203 18.28 3.78 -3.15
N VAL A 204 18.40 5.08 -3.24
CA VAL A 204 19.51 5.81 -3.87
C VAL A 204 20.42 6.44 -2.82
#